data_73d37a0e11042bc5262b4708400a3986
#
_entry.id   73d37a0e11042bc5262b4708400a3986
#
_cell.length_a   1.000
_cell.length_b   1.000
_cell.length_c   1.000
_cell.angle_alpha   90.00
_cell.angle_beta   90.00
_cell.angle_gamma   90.00
#
_symmetry.space_group_name_H-M   'P 1'
#
loop_
_entity.id
_entity.type
_entity.pdbx_description
1 polymer ?
#
loop_
_entity_poly.entity_id
_entity_poly.type
_entity_poly.pdbx_seq_one_letter_code
_entity_poly.pdbx_strand_id
1 'polypeptide(L)'
;MNKIETILSPALYPFRKMNGSHICVVIDILRATTSICTAVNNGAKAIIPVKTIEEAKEYKDKGFLVAGERIEDTFPFADWGNSALEFTRQRVEGNEIVHSTTNGTVAIALAKESNPSKIVIGAFSNLSALSNYLSEQGKDVQLFCSGWNNGQCS
;
A
#
# COMPACT_ATOMS: atom_id res chain seq x y z
N MET A 1 -11.84 22.39 -12.69
CA MET A 1 -10.43 22.04 -12.34
C MET A 1 -10.50 21.08 -11.20
N ASN A 2 -9.91 19.90 -11.32
CA ASN A 2 -9.98 18.91 -10.24
C ASN A 2 -9.04 19.33 -9.10
N LYS A 3 -9.49 19.11 -7.88
CA LYS A 3 -8.70 19.41 -6.68
C LYS A 3 -7.69 18.30 -6.42
N ILE A 4 -6.47 18.68 -6.03
CA ILE A 4 -5.48 17.76 -5.49
C ILE A 4 -5.18 18.19 -4.06
N GLU A 5 -5.39 17.30 -3.10
CA GLU A 5 -5.08 17.50 -1.69
C GLU A 5 -4.00 16.52 -1.27
N THR A 6 -2.97 17.00 -0.57
CA THR A 6 -1.87 16.14 -0.08
C THR A 6 -1.90 16.05 1.42
N ILE A 7 -1.90 14.82 1.94
CA ILE A 7 -1.78 14.50 3.36
C ILE A 7 -0.42 13.83 3.56
N LEU A 8 0.49 14.54 4.22
CA LEU A 8 1.87 14.09 4.41
C LEU A 8 2.03 13.03 5.51
N SER A 9 1.02 12.87 6.36
CA SER A 9 1.10 11.95 7.51
C SER A 9 -0.31 11.56 7.96
N PRO A 10 -0.52 10.32 8.46
CA PRO A 10 -1.78 9.88 9.04
C PRO A 10 -2.32 10.81 10.15
N ALA A 11 -1.43 11.45 10.92
CA ALA A 11 -1.83 12.40 11.97
C ALA A 11 -2.59 13.63 11.42
N LEU A 12 -2.39 13.99 10.16
CA LEU A 12 -3.08 15.09 9.50
C LEU A 12 -4.42 14.69 8.89
N TYR A 13 -4.69 13.39 8.80
CA TYR A 13 -5.88 12.86 8.13
C TYR A 13 -7.21 13.41 8.68
N PRO A 14 -7.46 13.50 10.01
CA PRO A 14 -8.71 14.02 10.55
C PRO A 14 -9.02 15.45 10.11
N PHE A 15 -7.98 16.24 9.81
CA PHE A 15 -8.10 17.67 9.46
C PHE A 15 -8.09 17.93 7.94
N ARG A 16 -7.71 16.94 7.16
CA ARG A 16 -7.45 17.09 5.71
C ARG A 16 -8.19 16.08 4.84
N LYS A 17 -8.97 15.16 5.44
CA LYS A 17 -9.72 14.19 4.65
C LYS A 17 -10.69 14.88 3.69
N MET A 18 -10.75 14.39 2.48
CA MET A 18 -11.71 14.87 1.49
C MET A 18 -13.08 14.26 1.75
N ASN A 19 -14.13 15.02 1.44
CA ASN A 19 -15.51 14.55 1.42
C ASN A 19 -15.99 14.45 -0.03
N GLY A 20 -16.90 13.53 -0.29
CA GLY A 20 -17.46 13.32 -1.62
C GLY A 20 -16.62 12.38 -2.49
N SER A 21 -16.97 12.35 -3.79
CA SER A 21 -16.34 11.41 -4.74
C SER A 21 -14.93 11.86 -5.12
N HIS A 22 -13.93 11.18 -4.62
CA HIS A 22 -12.51 11.40 -4.94
C HIS A 22 -11.77 10.07 -5.10
N ILE A 23 -10.54 10.11 -5.60
CA ILE A 23 -9.61 8.97 -5.62
C ILE A 23 -8.55 9.22 -4.55
N CYS A 24 -8.35 8.25 -3.67
CA CYS A 24 -7.28 8.29 -2.68
C CYS A 24 -6.08 7.50 -3.19
N VAL A 25 -4.92 8.14 -3.27
CA VAL A 25 -3.63 7.53 -3.64
C VAL A 25 -2.85 7.29 -2.36
N VAL A 26 -2.66 6.05 -1.97
CA VAL A 26 -1.83 5.69 -0.82
C VAL A 26 -0.37 5.56 -1.24
N ILE A 27 0.51 6.23 -0.51
CA ILE A 27 1.94 6.37 -0.82
C ILE A 27 2.77 5.95 0.39
N ASP A 28 3.54 4.89 0.22
CA ASP A 28 4.56 4.37 1.14
C ASP A 28 5.78 3.93 0.33
N ILE A 29 6.58 4.91 -0.07
CA ILE A 29 7.68 4.70 -1.03
C ILE A 29 8.75 3.79 -0.45
N LEU A 30 9.03 3.88 0.85
CA LEU A 30 10.02 3.09 1.57
C LEU A 30 9.37 2.33 2.75
N ARG A 31 8.65 1.22 2.37
CA ARG A 31 8.85 0.48 1.12
C ARG A 31 7.57 -0.13 0.54
N ALA A 32 6.46 -0.12 1.27
CA ALA A 32 5.29 -0.97 0.96
C ALA A 32 4.73 -0.76 -0.45
N THR A 33 4.44 0.47 -0.84
CA THR A 33 3.81 0.72 -2.14
C THR A 33 4.76 0.46 -3.31
N THR A 34 6.08 0.66 -3.14
CA THR A 34 7.07 0.29 -4.15
C THR A 34 7.10 -1.22 -4.36
N SER A 35 7.06 -2.00 -3.27
CA SER A 35 7.03 -3.46 -3.33
C SER A 35 5.74 -3.99 -3.96
N ILE A 36 4.59 -3.41 -3.61
CA ILE A 36 3.29 -3.76 -4.20
C ILE A 36 3.30 -3.49 -5.72
N CYS A 37 3.75 -2.31 -6.15
CA CYS A 37 3.84 -1.97 -7.58
C CYS A 37 4.76 -2.95 -8.33
N THR A 38 5.89 -3.32 -7.73
CA THR A 38 6.83 -4.29 -8.31
C THR A 38 6.20 -5.68 -8.41
N ALA A 39 5.52 -6.14 -7.36
CA ALA A 39 4.83 -7.43 -7.37
C ALA A 39 3.79 -7.53 -8.48
N VAL A 40 2.92 -6.51 -8.59
CA VAL A 40 1.87 -6.47 -9.63
C VAL A 40 2.48 -6.42 -11.03
N ASN A 41 3.52 -5.59 -11.24
CA ASN A 41 4.23 -5.52 -12.52
C ASN A 41 4.90 -6.85 -12.90
N ASN A 42 5.32 -7.63 -11.91
CA ASN A 42 5.94 -8.94 -12.10
C ASN A 42 4.92 -10.09 -12.14
N GLY A 43 3.61 -9.79 -12.22
CA GLY A 43 2.56 -10.76 -12.50
C GLY A 43 1.91 -11.36 -11.24
N ALA A 44 2.04 -10.75 -10.07
CA ALA A 44 1.24 -11.15 -8.92
C ALA A 44 -0.26 -11.02 -9.25
N LYS A 45 -1.03 -12.05 -8.90
CA LYS A 45 -2.49 -12.09 -9.12
C LYS A 45 -3.22 -11.11 -8.20
N ALA A 46 -2.76 -11.05 -6.94
CA ALA A 46 -3.26 -10.11 -5.95
C ALA A 46 -2.23 -9.88 -4.84
N ILE A 47 -2.32 -8.71 -4.20
CA ILE A 47 -1.66 -8.42 -2.93
C ILE A 47 -2.73 -8.20 -1.88
N ILE A 48 -2.66 -8.96 -0.78
CA ILE A 48 -3.59 -8.92 0.34
C ILE A 48 -2.89 -8.21 1.50
N PRO A 49 -3.17 -6.92 1.72
CA PRO A 49 -2.56 -6.21 2.83
C PRO A 49 -3.17 -6.65 4.17
N VAL A 50 -2.31 -6.99 5.13
CA VAL A 50 -2.70 -7.35 6.49
C VAL A 50 -1.97 -6.47 7.51
N LYS A 51 -2.65 -6.18 8.61
CA LYS A 51 -2.15 -5.23 9.61
C LYS A 51 -1.29 -5.90 10.67
N THR A 52 -1.62 -7.13 11.06
CA THR A 52 -0.99 -7.81 12.18
C THR A 52 -0.22 -9.06 11.73
N ILE A 53 0.73 -9.47 12.57
CA ILE A 53 1.51 -10.70 12.35
C ILE A 53 0.61 -11.93 12.49
N GLU A 54 -0.37 -11.88 13.40
CA GLU A 54 -1.33 -12.94 13.63
C GLU A 54 -2.19 -13.17 12.38
N GLU A 55 -2.72 -12.10 11.78
CA GLU A 55 -3.44 -12.18 10.51
C GLU A 55 -2.57 -12.80 9.40
N ALA A 56 -1.31 -12.36 9.29
CA ALA A 56 -0.38 -12.92 8.32
C ALA A 56 -0.13 -14.42 8.55
N LYS A 57 -0.05 -14.84 9.82
CA LYS A 57 0.12 -16.25 10.20
C LYS A 57 -1.08 -17.09 9.80
N GLU A 58 -2.31 -16.60 10.03
CA GLU A 58 -3.52 -17.30 9.62
C GLU A 58 -3.57 -17.56 8.10
N TYR A 59 -3.12 -16.59 7.30
CA TYR A 59 -2.99 -16.78 5.86
C TYR A 59 -1.88 -17.77 5.51
N LYS A 60 -0.75 -17.73 6.22
CA LYS A 60 0.34 -18.69 6.03
C LYS A 60 -0.12 -20.12 6.29
N ASP A 61 -0.88 -20.34 7.36
CA ASP A 61 -1.44 -21.64 7.73
C ASP A 61 -2.46 -22.15 6.68
N LYS A 62 -3.04 -21.26 5.89
CA LYS A 62 -3.90 -21.57 4.73
C LYS A 62 -3.13 -21.79 3.43
N GLY A 63 -1.79 -21.71 3.45
CA GLY A 63 -0.92 -21.95 2.31
C GLY A 63 -0.61 -20.74 1.43
N PHE A 64 -0.94 -19.52 1.88
CA PHE A 64 -0.57 -18.32 1.14
C PHE A 64 0.92 -18.00 1.27
N LEU A 65 1.46 -17.35 0.24
CA LEU A 65 2.78 -16.74 0.32
C LEU A 65 2.68 -15.45 1.15
N VAL A 66 3.64 -15.26 2.06
CA VAL A 66 3.64 -14.13 2.99
C VAL A 66 4.92 -13.34 2.86
N ALA A 67 4.78 -12.04 2.65
CA ALA A 67 5.88 -11.07 2.66
C ALA A 67 5.64 -9.99 3.71
N GLY A 68 6.69 -9.41 4.28
CA GLY A 68 6.52 -8.35 5.25
C GLY A 68 7.80 -7.81 5.85
N GLU A 69 7.63 -6.83 6.72
CA GLU A 69 8.75 -6.27 7.46
C GLU A 69 9.29 -7.31 8.44
N ARG A 70 10.53 -7.77 8.19
CA ARG A 70 11.24 -8.63 9.13
C ARG A 70 11.80 -7.75 10.25
N ILE A 71 11.16 -7.81 11.38
CA ILE A 71 11.77 -7.44 12.65
C ILE A 71 12.33 -8.74 13.19
N GLU A 72 13.62 -8.76 13.49
CA GLU A 72 14.38 -9.93 13.98
C GLU A 72 13.52 -10.79 14.92
N ASP A 73 13.45 -12.08 14.69
CA ASP A 73 12.70 -13.11 15.44
C ASP A 73 11.16 -13.01 15.49
N THR A 74 10.53 -11.91 15.07
CA THR A 74 9.09 -11.75 15.21
C THR A 74 8.26 -12.19 14.00
N PHE A 75 8.91 -12.42 12.84
CA PHE A 75 8.23 -12.81 11.61
C PHE A 75 8.90 -14.00 10.89
N PRO A 76 9.21 -15.10 11.62
CA PRO A 76 10.05 -16.19 11.10
C PRO A 76 9.36 -17.02 9.99
N PHE A 77 8.03 -16.93 9.86
CA PHE A 77 7.26 -17.67 8.87
C PHE A 77 7.05 -16.93 7.54
N ALA A 78 7.51 -15.69 7.40
CA ALA A 78 7.45 -14.96 6.13
C ALA A 78 8.37 -15.62 5.10
N ASP A 79 7.89 -15.73 3.85
CA ASP A 79 8.68 -16.30 2.75
C ASP A 79 9.80 -15.34 2.34
N TRP A 80 9.56 -14.02 2.42
CA TRP A 80 10.56 -12.97 2.19
C TRP A 80 10.18 -11.64 2.85
N GLY A 81 11.10 -10.70 2.78
CA GLY A 81 10.97 -9.38 3.39
C GLY A 81 10.14 -8.40 2.56
N ASN A 82 10.20 -7.11 2.95
CA ASN A 82 9.48 -6.01 2.32
C ASN A 82 10.32 -5.26 1.26
N SER A 83 11.40 -5.84 0.76
CA SER A 83 12.21 -5.22 -0.29
C SER A 83 11.59 -5.50 -1.67
N ALA A 84 11.39 -4.45 -2.48
CA ALA A 84 10.91 -4.60 -3.86
C ALA A 84 11.75 -5.59 -4.69
N LEU A 85 13.05 -5.70 -4.39
CA LEU A 85 13.97 -6.63 -5.06
C LEU A 85 13.64 -8.11 -4.79
N GLU A 86 12.89 -8.42 -3.76
CA GLU A 86 12.48 -9.78 -3.43
C GLU A 86 11.21 -10.22 -4.15
N PHE A 87 10.42 -9.29 -4.70
CA PHE A 87 9.21 -9.58 -5.47
C PHE A 87 9.52 -9.85 -6.95
N THR A 88 10.42 -10.80 -7.18
CA THR A 88 10.82 -11.22 -8.53
C THR A 88 9.67 -11.95 -9.25
N ARG A 89 9.64 -11.90 -10.60
CA ARG A 89 8.63 -12.61 -11.39
C ARG A 89 8.52 -14.08 -10.99
N GLN A 90 9.66 -14.76 -10.81
CA GLN A 90 9.70 -16.17 -10.42
C GLN A 90 8.95 -16.46 -9.11
N ARG A 91 8.95 -15.53 -8.16
CA ARG A 91 8.28 -15.69 -6.85
C ARG A 91 6.82 -15.32 -6.89
N VAL A 92 6.47 -14.28 -7.67
CA VAL A 92 5.16 -13.65 -7.53
C VAL A 92 4.17 -13.96 -8.64
N GLU A 93 4.62 -14.37 -9.84
CA GLU A 93 3.75 -14.56 -11.00
C GLU A 93 2.64 -15.57 -10.72
N GLY A 94 1.40 -15.17 -10.96
CA GLY A 94 0.21 -15.98 -10.76
C GLY A 94 -0.21 -16.23 -9.31
N ASN A 95 0.56 -15.74 -8.33
CA ASN A 95 0.30 -15.96 -6.91
C ASN A 95 -0.48 -14.79 -6.28
N GLU A 96 -1.25 -15.13 -5.24
CA GLU A 96 -1.81 -14.20 -4.28
C GLU A 96 -0.84 -14.11 -3.09
N ILE A 97 -0.43 -12.88 -2.74
CA ILE A 97 0.61 -12.65 -1.75
C ILE A 97 0.04 -11.84 -0.60
N VAL A 98 0.16 -12.33 0.60
CA VAL A 98 -0.16 -11.59 1.82
C VAL A 98 1.02 -10.69 2.16
N HIS A 99 0.76 -9.40 2.33
CA HIS A 99 1.79 -8.40 2.59
C HIS A 99 1.52 -7.66 3.91
N SER A 100 2.34 -7.96 4.90
CA SER A 100 2.27 -7.32 6.21
C SER A 100 3.19 -6.12 6.26
N THR A 101 2.62 -4.93 6.51
CA THR A 101 3.37 -3.68 6.67
C THR A 101 2.75 -2.85 7.78
N THR A 102 3.57 -2.15 8.53
CA THR A 102 3.10 -1.35 9.65
C THR A 102 2.37 -0.08 9.19
N ASN A 103 3.00 0.71 8.31
CA ASN A 103 2.50 2.05 7.95
C ASN A 103 1.52 2.01 6.76
N GLY A 104 1.82 1.23 5.72
CA GLY A 104 0.98 1.16 4.52
C GLY A 104 -0.44 0.67 4.80
N THR A 105 -0.60 -0.33 5.67
CA THR A 105 -1.92 -0.86 6.05
C THR A 105 -2.73 0.13 6.89
N VAL A 106 -2.09 0.90 7.77
CA VAL A 106 -2.75 1.99 8.51
C VAL A 106 -3.26 3.05 7.56
N ALA A 107 -2.45 3.48 6.58
CA ALA A 107 -2.86 4.46 5.60
C ALA A 107 -4.05 3.97 4.75
N ILE A 108 -4.05 2.70 4.32
CA ILE A 108 -5.17 2.10 3.58
C ILE A 108 -6.44 2.06 4.44
N ALA A 109 -6.33 1.70 5.72
CA ALA A 109 -7.47 1.65 6.63
C ALA A 109 -8.09 3.05 6.84
N LEU A 110 -7.27 4.05 7.10
CA LEU A 110 -7.71 5.44 7.23
C LEU A 110 -8.31 5.97 5.92
N ALA A 111 -7.69 5.68 4.78
CA ALA A 111 -8.21 6.09 3.48
C ALA A 111 -9.65 5.59 3.25
N LYS A 112 -9.99 4.40 3.72
CA LYS A 112 -11.36 3.84 3.64
C LYS A 112 -12.39 4.66 4.41
N GLU A 113 -11.99 5.35 5.48
CA GLU A 113 -12.91 6.13 6.31
C GLU A 113 -13.52 7.33 5.59
N SER A 114 -12.84 7.89 4.57
CA SER A 114 -13.40 8.97 3.74
C SER A 114 -14.33 8.46 2.64
N ASN A 115 -14.52 7.15 2.53
CA ASN A 115 -15.32 6.50 1.51
C ASN A 115 -15.01 6.99 0.08
N PRO A 116 -13.73 6.94 -0.34
CA PRO A 116 -13.34 7.38 -1.66
C PRO A 116 -13.96 6.49 -2.73
N SER A 117 -14.15 7.02 -3.93
CA SER A 117 -14.64 6.20 -5.06
C SER A 117 -13.67 5.07 -5.43
N LYS A 118 -12.38 5.27 -5.15
CA LYS A 118 -11.33 4.28 -5.35
C LYS A 118 -10.11 4.60 -4.47
N ILE A 119 -9.44 3.55 -4.00
CA ILE A 119 -8.10 3.65 -3.41
C ILE A 119 -7.13 3.02 -4.39
N VAL A 120 -6.06 3.73 -4.71
CA VAL A 120 -4.99 3.27 -5.61
C VAL A 120 -3.63 3.40 -4.92
N ILE A 121 -2.67 2.63 -5.39
CA ILE A 121 -1.33 2.59 -4.81
C ILE A 121 -0.38 3.43 -5.66
N GLY A 122 0.34 4.34 -5.02
CA GLY A 122 1.31 5.23 -5.65
C GLY A 122 2.74 4.97 -5.19
N ALA A 123 3.65 4.89 -6.15
CA ALA A 123 5.09 4.83 -5.95
C ALA A 123 5.81 5.55 -7.11
N PHE A 124 7.10 5.84 -6.98
CA PHE A 124 7.86 6.41 -8.09
C PHE A 124 7.93 5.48 -9.29
N SER A 125 7.91 4.15 -9.06
CA SER A 125 7.98 3.16 -10.13
C SER A 125 6.75 3.15 -11.05
N ASN A 126 5.57 3.60 -10.58
CA ASN A 126 4.35 3.67 -11.39
C ASN A 126 3.87 5.10 -11.66
N LEU A 127 4.68 6.12 -11.39
CA LEU A 127 4.28 7.53 -11.42
C LEU A 127 3.60 7.94 -12.74
N SER A 128 4.19 7.62 -13.89
CA SER A 128 3.64 7.97 -15.19
C SER A 128 2.29 7.28 -15.47
N ALA A 129 2.21 5.98 -15.20
CA ALA A 129 0.98 5.21 -15.38
C ALA A 129 -0.14 5.72 -14.45
N LEU A 130 0.20 6.00 -13.19
CA LEU A 130 -0.74 6.55 -12.22
C LEU A 130 -1.21 7.94 -12.62
N SER A 131 -0.32 8.83 -13.06
CA SER A 131 -0.65 10.18 -13.49
C SER A 131 -1.62 10.16 -14.69
N ASN A 132 -1.35 9.33 -15.69
CA ASN A 132 -2.24 9.15 -16.84
C ASN A 132 -3.62 8.65 -16.40
N TYR A 133 -3.65 7.59 -15.58
CA TYR A 133 -4.88 7.04 -15.05
C TYR A 133 -5.71 8.09 -14.30
N LEU A 134 -5.10 8.85 -13.39
CA LEU A 134 -5.80 9.87 -12.61
C LEU A 134 -6.35 11.00 -13.50
N SER A 135 -5.60 11.40 -14.53
CA SER A 135 -6.04 12.41 -15.50
C SER A 135 -7.28 11.96 -16.27
N GLU A 136 -7.33 10.69 -16.68
CA GLU A 136 -8.47 10.11 -17.41
C GLU A 136 -9.72 9.99 -16.53
N GLN A 137 -9.55 9.81 -15.20
CA GLN A 137 -10.70 9.69 -14.30
C GLN A 137 -11.46 11.01 -14.09
N GLY A 138 -10.83 12.15 -14.28
CA GLY A 138 -11.45 13.47 -14.13
C GLY A 138 -12.05 13.72 -12.75
N LYS A 139 -11.48 13.15 -11.69
CA LYS A 139 -11.94 13.26 -10.31
C LYS A 139 -10.95 14.03 -9.44
N ASP A 140 -11.43 14.51 -8.32
CA ASP A 140 -10.58 15.03 -7.26
C ASP A 140 -9.65 13.91 -6.74
N VAL A 141 -8.44 14.28 -6.34
CA VAL A 141 -7.40 13.33 -5.91
C VAL A 141 -6.88 13.70 -4.54
N GLN A 142 -6.82 12.72 -3.65
CA GLN A 142 -6.13 12.84 -2.37
C GLN A 142 -4.85 12.00 -2.41
N LEU A 143 -3.70 12.65 -2.31
CA LEU A 143 -2.40 11.99 -2.13
C LEU A 143 -2.18 11.77 -0.63
N PHE A 144 -2.14 10.52 -0.19
CA PHE A 144 -2.03 10.18 1.22
C PHE A 144 -0.74 9.41 1.50
N CYS A 145 0.22 10.10 2.11
CA CYS A 145 1.48 9.51 2.55
C CYS A 145 1.30 8.75 3.87
N SER A 146 1.83 7.53 3.94
CA SER A 146 1.71 6.67 5.12
C SER A 146 2.46 7.19 6.35
N GLY A 147 3.40 8.14 6.16
CA GLY A 147 4.26 8.62 7.23
C GLY A 147 5.23 7.55 7.74
N TRP A 148 5.90 7.85 8.83
CA TRP A 148 6.82 6.95 9.53
C TRP A 148 6.50 6.95 11.04
N ASN A 149 6.74 5.85 11.75
CA ASN A 149 6.53 5.70 13.20
C ASN A 149 5.20 6.32 13.70
N ASN A 150 4.07 5.67 13.37
CA ASN A 150 2.72 6.10 13.78
C ASN A 150 2.30 7.50 13.30
N GLY A 151 2.81 7.94 12.16
CA GLY A 151 2.36 9.16 11.51
C GLY A 151 3.27 10.36 11.71
N GLN A 152 4.46 10.18 12.24
CA GLN A 152 5.46 11.24 12.22
C GLN A 152 5.95 11.48 10.78
N CYS A 153 6.19 12.73 10.42
CA CYS A 153 6.94 13.05 9.21
C CYS A 153 8.43 12.89 9.53
N SER A 154 9.14 12.10 8.72
CA SER A 154 10.61 12.06 8.74
C SER A 154 11.16 13.23 7.97
#